data_2d8167c37aef364b360e272fcc4b9f70
#
_entry.id   2d8167c37aef364b360e272fcc4b9f70
#
_cell.length_a   1.000
_cell.length_b   1.000
_cell.length_c   1.000
_cell.angle_alpha   90.00
_cell.angle_beta   90.00
_cell.angle_gamma   90.00
#
_symmetry.space_group_name_H-M   'P 1'
#
loop_
_entity.id
_entity.type
_entity.pdbx_description
1 polymer ?
#
loop_
_entity_poly.entity_id
_entity_poly.type
_entity_poly.pdbx_seq_one_letter_code
_entity_poly.pdbx_strand_id
1 'polypeptide(L)'
;INYNNTYSAVKINPDHLGIDVTVYTKQLHGKKLRGQSSGVVAIVDDCFFPTDGPEYPNVTLYVNYLKSGTDNESSTFEDGEILITEDTFTYGNTTISSGETVATLVSQDATATGSIASIGQGVFFVRGTFVDVAASSIILDPYTNNPSYRVGLTILEEIVSAKDDKSLYDNAKGFSNFA
;
A
#
# COMPACT_ATOMS: atom_id res chain seq x y z
N ILE A 1 -16.16 1.81 -7.99
CA ILE A 1 -15.24 0.92 -7.26
C ILE A 1 -14.73 -0.11 -8.25
N ASN A 2 -13.41 -0.22 -8.33
CA ASN A 2 -12.73 -1.23 -9.11
C ASN A 2 -12.31 -2.38 -8.20
N TYR A 3 -12.33 -3.59 -8.75
CA TYR A 3 -11.91 -4.80 -8.06
C TYR A 3 -10.87 -5.54 -8.91
N ASN A 4 -9.77 -5.93 -8.28
CA ASN A 4 -8.75 -6.76 -8.88
C ASN A 4 -8.46 -7.94 -7.95
N ASN A 5 -8.66 -9.16 -8.44
CA ASN A 5 -8.43 -10.40 -7.71
C ASN A 5 -7.21 -11.20 -8.21
N THR A 6 -6.41 -10.58 -9.04
CA THR A 6 -5.17 -11.17 -9.57
C THR A 6 -3.96 -10.31 -9.22
N TYR A 7 -4.04 -9.60 -8.08
CA TYR A 7 -2.98 -8.72 -7.66
C TYR A 7 -1.80 -9.51 -7.13
N SER A 8 -0.62 -9.24 -7.63
CA SER A 8 0.57 -10.00 -7.25
C SER A 8 1.03 -9.61 -5.85
N ALA A 9 1.07 -10.58 -4.95
CA ALA A 9 1.53 -10.44 -3.57
C ALA A 9 2.87 -11.14 -3.40
N VAL A 10 3.81 -10.50 -2.70
CA VAL A 10 5.15 -11.00 -2.43
C VAL A 10 5.43 -10.93 -0.95
N LYS A 11 5.65 -12.09 -0.32
CA LYS A 11 5.90 -12.20 1.12
C LYS A 11 7.39 -12.04 1.39
N ILE A 12 7.73 -11.11 2.26
CA ILE A 12 9.10 -10.89 2.70
C ILE A 12 9.29 -11.29 4.16
N ASN A 13 10.50 -11.68 4.50
CA ASN A 13 10.88 -11.93 5.89
C ASN A 13 10.73 -10.64 6.71
N PRO A 14 10.35 -10.75 8.00
CA PRO A 14 10.20 -9.58 8.88
C PRO A 14 11.53 -8.88 9.19
N ASP A 15 12.64 -9.56 8.96
CA ASP A 15 14.00 -9.05 9.18
C ASP A 15 14.84 -9.18 7.91
N HIS A 16 15.62 -8.15 7.61
CA HIS A 16 16.63 -8.17 6.57
C HIS A 16 17.93 -7.55 7.11
N LEU A 17 19.01 -8.35 7.16
CA LEU A 17 20.32 -7.95 7.67
C LEU A 17 20.28 -7.40 9.11
N GLY A 18 19.41 -7.93 9.97
CA GLY A 18 19.25 -7.50 11.35
C GLY A 18 18.40 -6.24 11.53
N ILE A 19 17.71 -5.80 10.49
CA ILE A 19 16.81 -4.64 10.52
C ILE A 19 15.37 -5.13 10.29
N ASP A 20 14.45 -4.72 11.17
CA ASP A 20 13.03 -4.93 10.97
C ASP A 20 12.57 -4.19 9.72
N VAL A 21 12.08 -4.93 8.71
CA VAL A 21 11.68 -4.36 7.42
C VAL A 21 10.50 -3.39 7.54
N THR A 22 9.69 -3.51 8.60
CA THR A 22 8.50 -2.66 8.78
C THR A 22 8.85 -1.18 8.91
N VAL A 23 10.07 -0.85 9.36
CA VAL A 23 10.51 0.53 9.56
C VAL A 23 10.65 1.32 8.25
N TYR A 24 10.86 0.63 7.12
CA TYR A 24 11.05 1.29 5.81
C TYR A 24 10.15 0.76 4.69
N THR A 25 9.40 -0.31 4.89
CA THR A 25 8.59 -0.94 3.82
C THR A 25 7.62 0.07 3.18
N LYS A 26 7.07 1.02 3.94
CA LYS A 26 6.19 2.08 3.38
C LYS A 26 6.90 2.97 2.35
N GLN A 27 8.21 3.17 2.48
CA GLN A 27 9.01 3.96 1.55
C GLN A 27 9.30 3.22 0.24
N LEU A 28 9.05 1.91 0.20
CA LEU A 28 9.15 1.12 -1.03
C LEU A 28 8.00 1.38 -2.01
N HIS A 29 6.91 1.99 -1.56
CA HIS A 29 5.80 2.38 -2.46
C HIS A 29 6.32 3.22 -3.64
N GLY A 30 5.98 2.80 -4.85
CA GLY A 30 6.43 3.41 -6.09
C GLY A 30 7.88 3.12 -6.47
N LYS A 31 8.61 2.31 -5.71
CA LYS A 31 10.00 1.92 -5.99
C LYS A 31 10.07 0.63 -6.80
N LYS A 32 11.08 0.54 -7.64
CA LYS A 32 11.38 -0.67 -8.41
C LYS A 32 12.29 -1.57 -7.60
N LEU A 33 11.91 -2.83 -7.55
CA LEU A 33 12.70 -3.89 -6.93
C LEU A 33 13.08 -4.92 -7.99
N ARG A 34 14.29 -5.43 -7.89
CA ARG A 34 14.81 -6.48 -8.76
C ARG A 34 15.21 -7.69 -7.92
N GLY A 35 14.77 -8.87 -8.34
CA GLY A 35 15.23 -10.13 -7.77
C GLY A 35 16.72 -10.36 -8.09
N GLN A 36 17.50 -10.73 -7.08
CA GLN A 36 18.92 -10.93 -7.23
C GLN A 36 19.22 -12.17 -8.09
N SER A 37 18.45 -13.23 -7.91
CA SER A 37 18.61 -14.51 -8.63
C SER A 37 17.86 -14.50 -9.95
N SER A 38 16.56 -14.21 -9.91
CA SER A 38 15.69 -14.23 -11.08
C SER A 38 15.98 -13.11 -12.07
N GLY A 39 16.42 -11.94 -11.58
CA GLY A 39 16.55 -10.74 -12.41
C GLY A 39 15.21 -10.10 -12.79
N VAL A 40 14.10 -10.62 -12.28
CA VAL A 40 12.76 -10.07 -12.47
C VAL A 40 12.67 -8.70 -11.83
N VAL A 41 11.99 -7.76 -12.48
CA VAL A 41 11.79 -6.40 -11.97
C VAL A 41 10.31 -6.13 -11.76
N ALA A 42 9.98 -5.60 -10.60
CA ALA A 42 8.62 -5.18 -10.25
C ALA A 42 8.61 -3.82 -9.58
N ILE A 43 7.49 -3.10 -9.70
CA ILE A 43 7.22 -1.88 -8.93
C ILE A 43 6.31 -2.20 -7.76
N VAL A 44 6.59 -1.63 -6.60
CA VAL A 44 5.76 -1.80 -5.40
C VAL A 44 4.62 -0.79 -5.44
N ASP A 45 3.40 -1.29 -5.44
CA ASP A 45 2.20 -0.45 -5.47
C ASP A 45 1.61 -0.23 -4.07
N ASP A 46 1.74 -1.22 -3.19
CA ASP A 46 1.23 -1.14 -1.82
C ASP A 46 1.96 -2.14 -0.92
N CYS A 47 1.72 -2.07 0.37
CA CYS A 47 2.26 -3.02 1.33
C CYS A 47 1.23 -3.34 2.42
N PHE A 48 1.23 -4.60 2.86
CA PHE A 48 0.45 -5.08 3.97
C PHE A 48 1.39 -5.44 5.14
N PHE A 49 1.04 -4.97 6.33
CA PHE A 49 1.75 -5.29 7.55
C PHE A 49 0.99 -6.38 8.31
N PRO A 50 1.69 -7.34 8.91
CA PRO A 50 1.05 -8.35 9.73
C PRO A 50 0.25 -7.67 10.85
N THR A 51 -1.00 -8.08 11.00
CA THR A 51 -1.81 -7.75 12.16
C THR A 51 -1.54 -8.76 13.28
N ASP A 52 -1.86 -8.40 14.52
CA ASP A 52 -1.67 -9.27 15.69
C ASP A 52 -2.52 -10.55 15.58
N GLY A 53 -2.05 -11.51 14.79
CA GLY A 53 -2.69 -12.80 14.58
C GLY A 53 -1.84 -13.73 13.71
N PRO A 54 -1.99 -15.06 13.89
CA PRO A 54 -1.18 -16.06 13.19
C PRO A 54 -1.52 -16.21 11.70
N GLU A 55 -2.60 -15.57 11.23
CA GLU A 55 -3.13 -15.78 9.89
C GLU A 55 -2.25 -15.19 8.80
N TYR A 56 -1.61 -14.04 9.07
CA TYR A 56 -0.74 -13.35 8.10
C TYR A 56 0.53 -12.85 8.77
N PRO A 57 1.52 -13.72 9.04
CA PRO A 57 2.70 -13.37 9.85
C PRO A 57 3.74 -12.55 9.09
N ASN A 58 3.65 -12.47 7.77
CA ASN A 58 4.68 -11.85 6.93
C ASN A 58 4.26 -10.47 6.42
N VAL A 59 5.22 -9.57 6.33
CA VAL A 59 5.07 -8.35 5.55
C VAL A 59 4.90 -8.73 4.09
N THR A 60 3.90 -8.16 3.43
CA THR A 60 3.58 -8.48 2.04
C THR A 60 3.68 -7.21 1.20
N LEU A 61 4.43 -7.29 0.12
CA LEU A 61 4.48 -6.28 -0.91
C LEU A 61 3.48 -6.64 -2.01
N TYR A 62 2.70 -5.68 -2.45
CA TYR A 62 1.87 -5.79 -3.65
C TYR A 62 2.62 -5.17 -4.81
N VAL A 63 2.82 -5.93 -5.86
CA VAL A 63 3.72 -5.53 -6.94
C VAL A 63 3.08 -5.69 -8.31
N ASN A 64 3.51 -4.84 -9.23
CA ASN A 64 3.32 -5.03 -10.66
C ASN A 64 4.65 -5.43 -11.29
N TYR A 65 4.69 -6.60 -11.87
CA TYR A 65 5.87 -7.07 -12.60
C TYR A 65 6.03 -6.27 -13.89
N LEU A 66 7.23 -5.69 -14.07
CA LEU A 66 7.56 -4.82 -15.20
C LEU A 66 8.44 -5.53 -16.23
N LYS A 67 9.27 -6.46 -15.78
CA LYS A 67 10.27 -7.13 -16.63
C LYS A 67 10.48 -8.56 -16.15
N SER A 68 10.51 -9.48 -17.10
CA SER A 68 10.88 -10.88 -16.89
C SER A 68 12.34 -11.03 -16.49
N GLY A 69 12.67 -12.18 -15.96
CA GLY A 69 14.01 -12.53 -15.54
C GLY A 69 15.05 -12.54 -16.67
N THR A 70 16.29 -12.63 -16.26
CA THR A 70 17.44 -12.68 -17.20
C THR A 70 17.52 -13.99 -17.97
N ASP A 71 16.84 -15.02 -17.50
CA ASP A 71 16.67 -16.34 -18.16
C ASP A 71 15.61 -16.33 -19.26
N ASN A 72 14.82 -15.25 -19.40
CA ASN A 72 13.65 -15.11 -20.26
C ASN A 72 12.51 -16.13 -19.99
N GLU A 73 12.55 -16.81 -18.85
CA GLU A 73 11.54 -17.78 -18.40
C GLU A 73 10.82 -17.30 -17.15
N SER A 74 11.56 -16.80 -16.17
CA SER A 74 11.01 -16.31 -14.90
C SER A 74 10.18 -15.03 -15.11
N SER A 75 8.94 -15.05 -14.67
CA SER A 75 8.01 -13.91 -14.74
C SER A 75 7.65 -13.33 -13.38
N THR A 76 8.01 -14.04 -12.31
CA THR A 76 7.79 -13.66 -10.91
C THR A 76 9.08 -13.84 -10.12
N PHE A 77 9.14 -13.25 -8.95
CA PHE A 77 10.26 -13.49 -8.04
C PHE A 77 10.33 -14.95 -7.59
N GLU A 78 11.52 -15.39 -7.18
CA GLU A 78 11.79 -16.74 -6.70
C GLU A 78 11.71 -16.83 -5.17
N ASP A 79 11.36 -18.01 -4.66
CA ASP A 79 11.34 -18.28 -3.22
C ASP A 79 12.73 -18.08 -2.59
N GLY A 80 12.77 -17.35 -1.48
CA GLY A 80 13.98 -17.11 -0.71
C GLY A 80 14.99 -16.13 -1.34
N GLU A 81 14.70 -15.54 -2.51
CA GLU A 81 15.64 -14.60 -3.13
C GLU A 81 15.72 -13.26 -2.40
N ILE A 82 16.81 -12.55 -2.64
CA ILE A 82 17.04 -11.21 -2.11
C ILE A 82 16.54 -10.18 -3.12
N LEU A 83 15.82 -9.17 -2.64
CA LEU A 83 15.39 -8.04 -3.45
C LEU A 83 16.37 -6.87 -3.32
N ILE A 84 16.68 -6.30 -4.47
CA ILE A 84 17.57 -5.14 -4.63
C ILE A 84 16.72 -3.97 -5.10
N THR A 85 16.87 -2.79 -4.47
CA THR A 85 16.20 -1.59 -4.95
C THR A 85 16.91 -1.02 -6.19
N GLU A 86 16.14 -0.63 -7.21
CA GLU A 86 16.67 0.12 -8.35
C GLU A 86 16.56 1.64 -8.14
N ASP A 87 15.91 2.06 -7.06
CA ASP A 87 15.68 3.46 -6.71
C ASP A 87 16.29 3.78 -5.34
N THR A 88 16.77 5.00 -5.17
CA THR A 88 17.19 5.51 -3.86
C THR A 88 15.97 5.96 -3.04
N PHE A 89 15.97 5.67 -1.74
CA PHE A 89 14.98 6.18 -0.80
C PHE A 89 15.59 6.40 0.59
N THR A 90 14.87 7.13 1.45
CA THR A 90 15.30 7.44 2.82
C THR A 90 14.24 7.04 3.84
N TYR A 91 14.67 6.58 5.00
CA TYR A 91 13.80 6.38 6.17
C TYR A 91 14.54 6.86 7.42
N GLY A 92 13.88 7.64 8.25
CA GLY A 92 14.57 8.32 9.36
C GLY A 92 15.76 9.13 8.84
N ASN A 93 16.94 8.82 9.37
CA ASN A 93 18.23 9.43 8.95
C ASN A 93 19.07 8.51 8.05
N THR A 94 18.52 7.39 7.60
CA THR A 94 19.24 6.40 6.77
C THR A 94 18.81 6.53 5.32
N THR A 95 19.78 6.51 4.41
CA THR A 95 19.54 6.45 2.97
C THR A 95 19.95 5.08 2.46
N ILE A 96 19.06 4.44 1.70
CA ILE A 96 19.33 3.24 0.94
C ILE A 96 19.48 3.64 -0.53
N SER A 97 20.63 3.31 -1.10
CA SER A 97 20.96 3.69 -2.47
C SER A 97 20.48 2.64 -3.46
N SER A 98 20.27 3.06 -4.70
CA SER A 98 20.04 2.12 -5.80
C SER A 98 21.15 1.07 -5.87
N GLY A 99 20.78 -0.19 -6.01
CA GLY A 99 21.68 -1.33 -6.02
C GLY A 99 21.88 -2.01 -4.65
N GLU A 100 21.35 -1.45 -3.57
CA GLU A 100 21.41 -2.07 -2.25
C GLU A 100 20.26 -3.07 -2.03
N THR A 101 20.52 -4.08 -1.19
CA THR A 101 19.52 -5.10 -0.84
C THR A 101 18.54 -4.53 0.18
N VAL A 102 17.24 -4.87 0.03
CA VAL A 102 16.18 -4.27 0.85
C VAL A 102 15.24 -5.28 1.49
N ALA A 103 15.21 -6.50 1.03
CA ALA A 103 14.37 -7.54 1.60
C ALA A 103 14.88 -8.92 1.20
N THR A 104 14.50 -9.93 1.95
CA THR A 104 14.65 -11.33 1.57
C THR A 104 13.26 -11.95 1.54
N LEU A 105 12.92 -12.64 0.48
CA LEU A 105 11.66 -13.35 0.36
C LEU A 105 11.61 -14.53 1.33
N VAL A 106 10.40 -14.93 1.70
CA VAL A 106 10.22 -16.18 2.45
C VAL A 106 10.68 -17.37 1.59
N SER A 107 11.13 -18.43 2.25
CA SER A 107 11.76 -19.58 1.59
C SER A 107 10.79 -20.53 0.90
N GLN A 108 9.48 -20.34 1.08
CA GLN A 108 8.43 -21.16 0.46
C GLN A 108 7.20 -20.30 0.20
N ASP A 109 6.56 -20.50 -0.95
CA ASP A 109 5.35 -19.80 -1.36
C ASP A 109 5.48 -18.26 -1.21
N ALA A 110 6.64 -17.70 -1.58
CA ALA A 110 6.92 -16.28 -1.45
C ALA A 110 5.97 -15.43 -2.31
N THR A 111 5.54 -15.96 -3.45
CA THR A 111 4.61 -15.27 -4.35
C THR A 111 3.19 -15.82 -4.19
N ALA A 112 2.23 -14.93 -4.21
CA ALA A 112 0.81 -15.26 -4.07
C ALA A 112 -0.04 -14.29 -4.89
N THR A 113 -1.34 -14.56 -4.93
CA THR A 113 -2.32 -13.68 -5.55
C THR A 113 -3.26 -13.14 -4.48
N GLY A 114 -3.31 -11.82 -4.33
CA GLY A 114 -4.22 -11.15 -3.42
C GLY A 114 -5.38 -10.47 -4.13
N SER A 115 -6.26 -9.86 -3.34
CA SER A 115 -7.43 -9.13 -3.81
C SER A 115 -7.44 -7.71 -3.26
N ILE A 116 -7.69 -6.74 -4.14
CA ILE A 116 -7.75 -5.33 -3.81
C ILE A 116 -9.01 -4.70 -4.38
N ALA A 117 -9.63 -3.81 -3.62
CA ALA A 117 -10.66 -2.92 -4.10
C ALA A 117 -10.15 -1.48 -4.09
N SER A 118 -10.46 -0.71 -5.11
CA SER A 118 -10.05 0.68 -5.23
C SER A 118 -11.17 1.58 -5.71
N ILE A 119 -11.10 2.85 -5.34
CA ILE A 119 -11.93 3.93 -5.86
C ILE A 119 -11.01 5.02 -6.42
N GLY A 120 -11.29 5.48 -7.64
CA GLY A 120 -10.60 6.65 -8.19
C GLY A 120 -11.09 7.94 -7.55
N GLN A 121 -10.27 8.99 -7.63
CA GLN A 121 -10.69 10.32 -7.24
C GLN A 121 -11.91 10.77 -8.05
N GLY A 122 -12.84 11.44 -7.39
CA GLY A 122 -14.02 11.98 -8.05
C GLY A 122 -14.95 12.72 -7.11
N VAL A 123 -15.91 13.44 -7.70
CA VAL A 123 -16.94 14.15 -6.96
C VAL A 123 -18.23 13.33 -6.99
N PHE A 124 -18.77 13.03 -5.82
CA PHE A 124 -19.96 12.23 -5.64
C PHE A 124 -21.09 13.09 -5.08
N PHE A 125 -22.30 12.93 -5.63
CA PHE A 125 -23.48 13.57 -5.07
C PHE A 125 -24.10 12.70 -3.99
N VAL A 126 -24.14 13.21 -2.77
CA VAL A 126 -24.57 12.46 -1.59
C VAL A 126 -25.50 13.33 -0.76
N ARG A 127 -26.73 12.87 -0.52
CA ARG A 127 -27.72 13.53 0.36
C ARG A 127 -27.89 15.03 0.08
N GLY A 128 -27.83 15.44 -1.18
CA GLY A 128 -28.00 16.84 -1.56
C GLY A 128 -26.71 17.67 -1.65
N THR A 129 -25.55 17.08 -1.35
CA THR A 129 -24.24 17.75 -1.32
C THR A 129 -23.27 17.05 -2.28
N PHE A 130 -22.38 17.81 -2.91
CA PHE A 130 -21.26 17.29 -3.67
C PHE A 130 -20.07 17.09 -2.73
N VAL A 131 -19.52 15.87 -2.71
CA VAL A 131 -18.39 15.47 -1.87
C VAL A 131 -17.23 15.06 -2.75
N ASP A 132 -16.07 15.67 -2.57
CA ASP A 132 -14.84 15.26 -3.24
C ASP A 132 -14.24 14.08 -2.47
N VAL A 133 -14.00 12.99 -3.19
CA VAL A 133 -13.43 11.74 -2.65
C VAL A 133 -12.08 11.51 -3.28
N ALA A 134 -11.04 11.44 -2.47
CA ALA A 134 -9.70 11.09 -2.93
C ALA A 134 -9.64 9.63 -3.41
N ALA A 135 -8.72 9.35 -4.31
CA ALA A 135 -8.40 7.97 -4.67
C ALA A 135 -7.95 7.18 -3.44
N SER A 136 -8.47 5.98 -3.29
CA SER A 136 -8.16 5.10 -2.16
C SER A 136 -8.24 3.64 -2.59
N SER A 137 -7.43 2.80 -1.95
CA SER A 137 -7.44 1.37 -2.13
C SER A 137 -7.50 0.65 -0.78
N ILE A 138 -8.06 -0.53 -0.79
CA ILE A 138 -8.10 -1.42 0.38
C ILE A 138 -7.81 -2.85 -0.07
N ILE A 139 -6.88 -3.49 0.62
CA ILE A 139 -6.59 -4.90 0.45
C ILE A 139 -7.71 -5.68 1.12
N LEU A 140 -8.40 -6.53 0.37
CA LEU A 140 -9.51 -7.33 0.87
C LEU A 140 -9.02 -8.61 1.52
N ASP A 141 -8.06 -9.24 0.86
CA ASP A 141 -7.40 -10.44 1.35
C ASP A 141 -5.99 -10.50 0.79
N PRO A 142 -4.99 -10.68 1.66
CA PRO A 142 -3.58 -10.70 1.25
C PRO A 142 -3.22 -11.81 0.26
N TYR A 143 -3.85 -12.99 0.39
CA TYR A 143 -3.38 -14.19 -0.30
C TYR A 143 -4.49 -15.01 -0.98
N THR A 144 -5.71 -14.51 -1.07
CA THR A 144 -6.79 -15.16 -1.80
C THR A 144 -7.39 -14.27 -2.87
N ASN A 145 -7.80 -14.89 -3.96
CA ASN A 145 -8.44 -14.22 -5.08
C ASN A 145 -9.98 -14.31 -5.04
N ASN A 146 -10.54 -14.88 -3.98
CA ASN A 146 -11.98 -15.08 -3.85
C ASN A 146 -12.54 -14.60 -2.48
N PRO A 147 -12.29 -13.33 -2.11
CA PRO A 147 -12.79 -12.77 -0.86
C PRO A 147 -14.31 -12.57 -0.91
N SER A 148 -14.96 -12.69 0.24
CA SER A 148 -16.40 -12.48 0.41
C SER A 148 -16.66 -11.26 1.29
N TYR A 149 -16.52 -10.06 0.74
CA TYR A 149 -16.72 -8.80 1.47
C TYR A 149 -17.72 -7.88 0.75
N ARG A 150 -18.33 -6.98 1.53
CA ARG A 150 -19.02 -5.81 1.00
C ARG A 150 -18.12 -4.60 1.16
N VAL A 151 -17.74 -3.97 0.04
CA VAL A 151 -16.88 -2.79 0.02
C VAL A 151 -17.69 -1.56 -0.32
N GLY A 152 -17.47 -0.47 0.41
CA GLY A 152 -18.17 0.79 0.17
C GLY A 152 -17.60 1.92 1.01
N LEU A 153 -18.13 3.12 0.80
CA LEU A 153 -17.81 4.31 1.58
C LEU A 153 -18.86 4.51 2.66
N THR A 154 -18.43 4.86 3.86
CA THR A 154 -19.32 5.31 4.93
C THR A 154 -19.45 6.82 4.89
N ILE A 155 -20.67 7.32 4.90
CA ILE A 155 -20.96 8.74 4.95
C ILE A 155 -21.06 9.16 6.40
N LEU A 156 -20.22 10.10 6.81
CA LEU A 156 -20.29 10.79 8.09
C LEU A 156 -20.73 12.23 7.83
N GLU A 157 -21.79 12.66 8.50
CA GLU A 157 -22.27 14.03 8.46
C GLU A 157 -22.14 14.62 9.85
N GLU A 158 -21.52 15.79 9.95
CA GLU A 158 -21.32 16.50 11.20
C GLU A 158 -21.73 17.96 11.02
N ILE A 159 -22.41 18.50 12.03
CA ILE A 159 -22.71 19.93 12.10
C ILE A 159 -21.53 20.60 12.77
N VAL A 160 -20.77 21.38 12.02
CA VAL A 160 -19.65 22.17 12.52
C VAL A 160 -20.19 23.54 12.97
N SER A 161 -20.00 23.88 14.22
CA SER A 161 -20.35 25.17 14.80
C SER A 161 -19.13 26.07 14.97
N ALA A 162 -19.33 27.34 15.25
CA ALA A 162 -18.25 28.28 15.55
C ALA A 162 -17.43 27.93 16.83
N LYS A 163 -17.92 26.98 17.65
CA LYS A 163 -17.14 26.41 18.77
C LYS A 163 -16.09 25.41 18.25
N ASP A 164 -16.39 24.71 17.17
CA ASP A 164 -15.56 23.65 16.59
C ASP A 164 -14.60 24.25 15.57
N ASP A 165 -15.04 25.25 14.81
CA ASP A 165 -14.24 25.98 13.83
C ASP A 165 -14.39 27.50 14.03
N LYS A 166 -13.32 28.13 14.51
CA LYS A 166 -13.28 29.57 14.74
C LYS A 166 -13.36 30.42 13.49
N SER A 167 -13.13 29.85 12.30
CA SER A 167 -13.31 30.57 11.04
C SER A 167 -14.76 30.93 10.76
N LEU A 168 -15.69 30.28 11.46
CA LEU A 168 -17.13 30.56 11.41
C LEU A 168 -17.56 31.73 12.32
N TYR A 169 -16.64 32.37 13.05
CA TYR A 169 -16.93 33.61 13.74
C TYR A 169 -17.09 34.77 12.76
N ASP A 170 -17.96 35.72 13.14
CA ASP A 170 -18.01 37.02 12.48
C ASP A 170 -16.68 37.76 12.72
N ASN A 171 -15.92 37.96 11.67
CA ASN A 171 -14.61 38.62 11.71
C ASN A 171 -14.70 40.07 12.27
N ALA A 172 -15.86 40.72 12.16
CA ALA A 172 -16.07 42.08 12.67
C ALA A 172 -16.41 42.13 14.15
N LYS A 173 -16.95 41.06 14.72
CA LYS A 173 -17.48 41.04 16.10
C LYS A 173 -16.79 40.02 16.99
N GLY A 174 -16.04 39.07 16.42
CA GLY A 174 -15.30 38.06 17.20
C GLY A 174 -16.18 37.00 17.91
N PHE A 175 -17.45 36.85 17.51
CA PHE A 175 -18.37 35.83 18.00
C PHE A 175 -19.19 35.23 16.90
N SER A 176 -19.92 34.13 17.20
CA SER A 176 -20.68 33.36 16.23
C SER A 176 -21.61 34.23 15.38
N ASN A 177 -21.56 34.01 14.07
CA ASN A 177 -22.51 34.58 13.14
C ASN A 177 -23.81 33.75 13.18
N PHE A 178 -24.84 34.32 13.74
CA PHE A 178 -26.19 33.75 13.73
C PHE A 178 -26.92 34.34 12.52
N ALA A 179 -26.76 33.69 11.37
CA ALA A 179 -27.55 34.00 10.16
C ALA A 179 -28.70 33.02 10.04
#